data_b6d3bf5dc466b209c68ee2810f8de2c5
#
_entry.id   b6d3bf5dc466b209c68ee2810f8de2c5
#
_cell.length_a   1.000
_cell.length_b   1.000
_cell.length_c   1.000
_cell.angle_alpha   90.00
_cell.angle_beta   90.00
_cell.angle_gamma   90.00
#
_symmetry.space_group_name_H-M   'P 1'
#
loop_
_entity.id
_entity.type
_entity.pdbx_description
1 polymer ?
#
loop_
_entity_poly.entity_id
_entity_poly.type
_entity_poly.pdbx_seq_one_letter_code
_entity_poly.pdbx_strand_id
1 'polypeptide(L)'
;MLNRKDSNVGTEITASGESGASGTTLDAGCIFCLIIDGKIPATVVRDTERALAFRDINPQAPTHVLVIPKTHAYANAVEIAAGDPALAAELLREAGEVAAAEGLAEDGYRLGFNTGDHAGQTVYHVHLHVLGGDALGHFGVPAE
;
A
#
# COMPACT_ATOMS: atom_id res chain seq x y z
N MET A 1 15.46 9.36 -4.11
CA MET A 1 15.12 9.53 -3.89
C MET A 1 14.89 10.34 -3.59
N LEU A 2 14.81 10.24 -3.59
CA LEU A 2 14.42 10.84 -3.30
C LEU A 2 14.04 11.66 -3.40
N ASN A 3 13.62 11.98 -3.62
CA ASN A 3 13.13 12.75 -3.69
C ASN A 3 12.37 13.02 -3.34
N ARG A 4 12.13 12.87 -3.10
CA ARG A 4 11.38 13.02 -2.70
C ARG A 4 10.88 13.82 -2.12
N LYS A 5 11.08 14.10 -1.84
CA LYS A 5 10.80 14.82 -1.29
C LYS A 5 10.18 15.58 -1.61
N ASP A 6 10.08 15.46 -2.14
CA ASP A 6 9.47 16.08 -2.44
C ASP A 6 8.68 16.13 -2.59
N SER A 7 8.52 15.69 -2.60
CA SER A 7 7.66 15.55 -2.60
C SER A 7 7.05 15.88 -2.04
N ASN A 8 7.02 16.00 -1.71
CA ASN A 8 6.42 16.20 -1.03
C ASN A 8 6.00 16.97 -0.85
N VAL A 9 5.83 17.18 -1.03
CA VAL A 9 5.39 17.77 -0.86
C VAL A 9 4.78 18.21 -0.76
N GLY A 10 4.54 18.15 -0.75
CA GLY A 10 3.77 18.22 -0.60
C GLY A 10 3.20 18.74 -0.24
N THR A 11 3.07 18.89 -0.17
CA THR A 11 2.54 19.12 0.23
C THR A 11 2.04 19.82 0.64
N GLU A 12 1.78 20.06 0.67
CA GLU A 12 1.34 20.51 1.08
C GLU A 12 0.42 20.68 1.33
N ILE A 13 -0.19 20.47 1.21
CA ILE A 13 -1.05 20.51 1.44
C ILE A 13 -1.66 20.60 2.33
N THR A 14 -1.66 20.68 2.60
CA THR A 14 -2.07 20.67 3.33
C THR A 14 -2.26 21.04 4.18
N ALA A 15 -2.50 21.23 4.17
CA ALA A 15 -2.62 21.41 4.91
C ALA A 15 -2.90 21.67 5.64
N SER A 16 -3.38 21.77 5.64
CA SER A 16 -3.64 22.00 6.25
C SER A 16 -3.68 21.93 7.13
N GLY A 17 -3.70 21.80 7.26
CA GLY A 17 -3.71 21.62 8.01
C GLY A 17 -3.84 21.48 8.89
N GLU A 18 -4.25 21.54 9.00
CA GLU A 18 -4.38 21.30 9.69
C GLU A 18 -4.38 20.69 10.51
N SER A 19 -4.84 20.59 10.60
CA SER A 19 -4.84 20.04 11.33
C SER A 19 -4.42 19.18 11.77
N GLY A 20 -4.27 19.37 11.87
CA GLY A 20 -3.51 18.49 12.41
C GLY A 20 -3.72 17.38 12.30
N ALA A 21 -4.13 17.63 11.67
CA ALA A 21 -4.44 16.50 11.58
C ALA A 21 -3.69 15.37 11.77
N SER A 22 -3.77 14.82 12.49
CA SER A 22 -3.39 13.50 12.77
C SER A 22 -2.17 12.98 12.03
N GLY A 23 -1.37 13.84 11.48
CA GLY A 23 -0.18 13.42 10.78
C GLY A 23 -0.44 12.72 9.45
N THR A 24 -1.66 12.73 8.97
CA THR A 24 -1.97 12.17 7.68
C THR A 24 -1.62 13.18 6.60
N THR A 25 -0.77 12.79 5.66
CA THR A 25 -0.40 13.62 4.53
C THR A 25 -0.82 12.88 3.27
N LEU A 26 -1.71 13.48 2.49
CA LEU A 26 -2.19 12.91 1.25
C LEU A 26 -1.82 13.81 0.08
N ASP A 27 -1.64 13.20 -1.07
CA ASP A 27 -1.24 13.86 -2.31
C ASP A 27 -2.37 13.75 -3.32
N ALA A 28 -2.87 14.89 -3.79
CA ALA A 28 -3.99 14.93 -4.73
C ALA A 28 -3.65 14.31 -6.08
N GLY A 29 -2.36 14.13 -6.40
CA GLY A 29 -1.94 13.47 -7.63
C GLY A 29 -1.77 11.97 -7.51
N CYS A 30 -1.97 11.41 -6.33
CA CYS A 30 -1.77 9.99 -6.08
C CYS A 30 -3.10 9.26 -6.07
N ILE A 31 -3.23 8.23 -6.91
CA ILE A 31 -4.48 7.47 -7.00
C ILE A 31 -4.83 6.81 -5.66
N PHE A 32 -3.84 6.34 -4.90
CA PHE A 32 -4.11 5.72 -3.60
C PHE A 32 -4.58 6.75 -2.57
N CYS A 33 -4.02 7.95 -2.62
CA CYS A 33 -4.50 9.03 -1.77
C CYS A 33 -5.94 9.40 -2.09
N LEU A 34 -6.30 9.38 -3.37
CA LEU A 34 -7.67 9.65 -3.78
C LEU A 34 -8.62 8.56 -3.30
N ILE A 35 -8.17 7.32 -3.27
CA ILE A 35 -8.97 6.22 -2.72
C ILE A 35 -9.16 6.41 -1.21
N ILE A 36 -8.09 6.74 -0.49
CA ILE A 36 -8.17 6.99 0.95
C ILE A 36 -9.17 8.10 1.24
N ASP A 37 -9.15 9.14 0.42
CA ASP A 37 -9.98 10.32 0.59
C ASP A 37 -11.42 10.10 0.10
N GLY A 38 -11.71 8.94 -0.47
CA GLY A 38 -13.05 8.60 -0.95
C GLY A 38 -13.43 9.24 -2.27
N LYS A 39 -12.46 9.81 -2.99
CA LYS A 39 -12.73 10.49 -4.26
C LYS A 39 -12.73 9.56 -5.45
N ILE A 40 -12.11 8.40 -5.31
CA ILE A 40 -12.12 7.35 -6.33
C ILE A 40 -12.65 6.08 -5.66
N PRO A 41 -13.58 5.36 -6.31
CA PRO A 41 -14.12 4.13 -5.70
C PRO A 41 -13.09 3.01 -5.67
N ALA A 42 -13.19 2.17 -4.66
CA ALA A 42 -12.40 0.95 -4.55
C ALA A 42 -13.20 -0.08 -3.76
N THR A 43 -12.91 -1.35 -3.97
CA THR A 43 -13.54 -2.41 -3.19
C THR A 43 -12.71 -2.61 -1.93
N VAL A 44 -13.11 -1.94 -0.87
CA VAL A 44 -12.39 -1.95 0.41
C VAL A 44 -12.74 -3.24 1.15
N VAL A 45 -11.71 -3.95 1.62
CA VAL A 45 -11.90 -5.18 2.38
C VAL A 45 -11.55 -5.00 3.85
N ARG A 46 -10.78 -3.95 4.20
CA ARG A 46 -10.44 -3.67 5.58
C ARG A 46 -10.03 -2.20 5.70
N ASP A 47 -10.49 -1.55 6.75
CA ASP A 47 -10.27 -0.12 6.95
C ASP A 47 -9.98 0.11 8.42
N THR A 48 -8.78 0.57 8.76
CA THR A 48 -8.39 0.87 10.12
C THR A 48 -7.98 2.34 10.20
N GLU A 49 -7.60 2.77 11.39
CA GLU A 49 -7.23 4.17 11.59
C GLU A 49 -6.07 4.58 10.69
N ARG A 50 -5.06 3.70 10.51
CA ARG A 50 -3.82 4.05 9.82
C ARG A 50 -3.60 3.30 8.52
N ALA A 51 -4.45 2.34 8.18
CA ALA A 51 -4.25 1.50 7.00
C ALA A 51 -5.57 1.23 6.29
N LEU A 52 -5.47 1.01 4.99
CA LEU A 52 -6.61 0.67 4.15
C LEU A 52 -6.23 -0.52 3.27
N ALA A 53 -7.11 -1.50 3.18
CA ALA A 53 -6.89 -2.64 2.30
C ALA A 53 -8.03 -2.70 1.28
N PHE A 54 -7.68 -2.85 0.01
CA PHE A 54 -8.67 -2.87 -1.07
C PHE A 54 -8.18 -3.78 -2.20
N ARG A 55 -9.13 -4.26 -3.00
CA ARG A 55 -8.80 -5.19 -4.08
C ARG A 55 -8.12 -4.48 -5.23
N ASP A 56 -7.08 -5.11 -5.78
CA ASP A 56 -6.43 -4.63 -6.99
C ASP A 56 -7.39 -4.79 -8.16
N ILE A 57 -7.52 -3.75 -8.99
CA ILE A 57 -8.42 -3.77 -10.13
C ILE A 57 -7.87 -4.61 -11.28
N ASN A 58 -6.58 -4.93 -11.25
CA ASN A 58 -5.95 -5.83 -12.23
C ASN A 58 -5.35 -7.00 -11.48
N PRO A 59 -6.19 -7.89 -10.92
CA PRO A 59 -5.69 -8.94 -10.04
C PRO A 59 -4.77 -9.92 -10.76
N GLN A 60 -3.68 -10.27 -10.09
CA GLN A 60 -2.69 -11.22 -10.59
C GLN A 60 -2.89 -12.60 -9.97
N ALA A 61 -3.90 -12.75 -9.13
CA ALA A 61 -4.26 -14.01 -8.47
C ALA A 61 -5.75 -13.93 -8.11
N PRO A 62 -6.41 -15.05 -7.79
CA PRO A 62 -7.82 -15.00 -7.39
C PRO A 62 -8.08 -14.05 -6.22
N THR A 63 -7.15 -13.99 -5.26
CA THR A 63 -7.15 -12.93 -4.25
C THR A 63 -5.92 -12.07 -4.49
N HIS A 64 -6.13 -10.78 -4.73
CA HIS A 64 -5.07 -9.80 -4.86
C HIS A 64 -5.54 -8.53 -4.18
N VAL A 65 -5.04 -8.29 -2.99
CA VAL A 65 -5.42 -7.15 -2.15
C VAL A 65 -4.18 -6.30 -1.92
N LEU A 66 -4.36 -4.99 -1.91
CA LEU A 66 -3.30 -4.03 -1.58
C LEU A 66 -3.56 -3.48 -0.19
N VAL A 67 -2.52 -3.45 0.65
CA VAL A 67 -2.60 -2.84 1.98
C VAL A 67 -1.71 -1.61 1.96
N ILE A 68 -2.29 -0.46 2.24
CA ILE A 68 -1.57 0.81 2.17
C ILE A 68 -1.71 1.60 3.48
N PRO A 69 -0.70 2.42 3.81
CA PRO A 69 -0.87 3.34 4.93
C PRO A 69 -1.68 4.55 4.48
N LYS A 70 -2.38 5.18 5.44
CA LYS A 70 -3.20 6.37 5.15
C LYS A 70 -2.35 7.63 5.21
N THR A 71 -1.14 7.56 4.67
CA THR A 71 -0.23 8.70 4.52
C THR A 71 0.59 8.50 3.25
N HIS A 72 0.90 9.57 2.56
CA HIS A 72 1.72 9.55 1.34
C HIS A 72 3.21 9.70 1.66
N ALA A 73 3.59 9.66 2.93
CA ALA A 73 4.95 10.01 3.35
C ALA A 73 6.03 9.04 2.84
N TYR A 74 5.64 7.81 2.49
CA TYR A 74 6.62 6.75 2.16
C TYR A 74 6.30 6.16 0.79
N ALA A 75 7.32 6.12 -0.07
CA ALA A 75 7.16 5.60 -1.43
C ALA A 75 7.28 4.08 -1.48
N ASN A 76 8.04 3.48 -0.56
CA ASN A 76 8.34 2.05 -0.63
C ASN A 76 8.60 1.46 0.76
N ALA A 77 8.83 0.15 0.78
CA ALA A 77 8.98 -0.62 2.02
C ALA A 77 10.16 -0.16 2.86
N VAL A 78 11.28 0.16 2.23
CA VAL A 78 12.48 0.56 2.96
C VAL A 78 12.28 1.92 3.61
N GLU A 79 11.61 2.83 2.89
CA GLU A 79 11.33 4.16 3.44
C GLU A 79 10.42 4.09 4.64
N ILE A 80 9.34 3.30 4.57
CA ILE A 80 8.42 3.21 5.70
C ILE A 80 9.07 2.52 6.88
N ALA A 81 9.89 1.50 6.62
CA ALA A 81 10.61 0.82 7.69
C ALA A 81 11.56 1.76 8.42
N ALA A 82 12.20 2.67 7.69
CA ALA A 82 13.12 3.65 8.29
C ALA A 82 12.38 4.78 8.99
N GLY A 83 11.28 5.25 8.40
CA GLY A 83 10.58 6.45 8.89
C GLY A 83 9.52 6.16 9.94
N ASP A 84 8.86 5.02 9.86
CA ASP A 84 7.81 4.65 10.81
C ASP A 84 7.74 3.12 10.90
N PRO A 85 8.69 2.49 11.62
CA PRO A 85 8.73 1.03 11.70
C PRO A 85 7.46 0.43 12.30
N ALA A 86 6.79 1.14 13.20
CA ALA A 86 5.54 0.65 13.77
C ALA A 86 4.45 0.55 12.69
N LEU A 87 4.40 1.54 11.79
CA LEU A 87 3.43 1.52 10.70
C LEU A 87 3.78 0.42 9.69
N ALA A 88 5.07 0.20 9.42
CA ALA A 88 5.49 -0.90 8.56
C ALA A 88 5.02 -2.23 9.12
N ALA A 89 5.20 -2.44 10.43
CA ALA A 89 4.72 -3.66 11.09
C ALA A 89 3.20 -3.77 11.04
N GLU A 90 2.52 -2.63 11.15
CA GLU A 90 1.07 -2.61 11.08
C GLU A 90 0.56 -3.05 9.71
N LEU A 91 1.22 -2.65 8.62
CA LEU A 91 0.84 -3.11 7.28
C LEU A 91 0.93 -4.63 7.18
N LEU A 92 1.98 -5.22 7.74
CA LEU A 92 2.14 -6.67 7.72
C LEU A 92 1.06 -7.36 8.54
N ARG A 93 0.73 -6.79 9.71
CA ARG A 93 -0.32 -7.34 10.54
C ARG A 93 -1.67 -7.28 9.83
N GLU A 94 -1.97 -6.16 9.20
CA GLU A 94 -3.22 -6.01 8.46
C GLU A 94 -3.28 -6.96 7.26
N ALA A 95 -2.14 -7.20 6.61
CA ALA A 95 -2.08 -8.17 5.52
C ALA A 95 -2.41 -9.58 6.02
N GLY A 96 -1.94 -9.93 7.20
CA GLY A 96 -2.26 -11.22 7.82
C GLY A 96 -3.76 -11.34 8.13
N GLU A 97 -4.38 -10.25 8.59
CA GLU A 97 -5.81 -10.23 8.85
C GLU A 97 -6.60 -10.40 7.54
N VAL A 98 -6.16 -9.74 6.48
CA VAL A 98 -6.79 -9.89 5.15
C VAL A 98 -6.66 -11.35 4.70
N ALA A 99 -5.46 -11.93 4.81
CA ALA A 99 -5.25 -13.30 4.38
C ALA A 99 -6.15 -14.28 5.13
N ALA A 100 -6.31 -14.08 6.44
CA ALA A 100 -7.19 -14.92 7.24
C ALA A 100 -8.64 -14.77 6.79
N ALA A 101 -9.09 -13.53 6.59
CA ALA A 101 -10.47 -13.27 6.17
C ALA A 101 -10.76 -13.81 4.77
N GLU A 102 -9.77 -13.87 3.90
CA GLU A 102 -9.92 -14.39 2.53
C GLU A 102 -9.74 -15.90 2.46
N GLY A 103 -9.47 -16.55 3.58
CA GLY A 103 -9.32 -18.00 3.63
C GLY A 103 -8.01 -18.51 3.09
N LEU A 104 -6.96 -17.69 3.11
CA LEU A 104 -5.67 -18.05 2.51
C LEU A 104 -4.69 -18.71 3.46
N ALA A 105 -4.98 -18.67 4.77
CA ALA A 105 -3.97 -19.03 5.76
C ALA A 105 -3.55 -20.50 5.68
N GLU A 106 -4.46 -21.39 5.33
CA GLU A 106 -4.18 -22.82 5.32
C GLU A 106 -3.31 -23.22 4.16
N ASP A 107 -3.63 -22.77 2.95
CA ASP A 107 -2.89 -23.17 1.74
C ASP A 107 -1.69 -22.28 1.47
N GLY A 108 -1.65 -21.11 2.07
CA GLY A 108 -0.53 -20.20 1.92
C GLY A 108 -0.82 -19.06 0.96
N TYR A 109 0.00 -18.02 1.07
CA TYR A 109 -0.17 -16.81 0.28
C TYR A 109 1.17 -16.10 0.21
N ARG A 110 1.25 -15.11 -0.67
CA ARG A 110 2.47 -14.32 -0.84
C ARG A 110 2.22 -12.89 -0.41
N LEU A 111 3.17 -12.34 0.33
CA LEU A 111 3.21 -10.91 0.65
C LEU A 111 4.41 -10.33 -0.07
N GLY A 112 4.22 -9.20 -0.74
CA GLY A 112 5.33 -8.60 -1.46
C GLY A 112 5.18 -7.11 -1.63
N PHE A 113 6.32 -6.43 -1.63
CA PHE A 113 6.42 -5.02 -1.97
C PHE A 113 7.28 -4.93 -3.23
N ASN A 114 6.91 -4.03 -4.13
CA ASN A 114 7.75 -3.71 -5.27
C ASN A 114 8.40 -2.35 -5.02
N THR A 115 9.68 -2.24 -5.29
CA THR A 115 10.43 -1.01 -5.11
C THR A 115 11.13 -0.63 -6.39
N GLY A 116 10.72 0.49 -6.99
CA GLY A 116 11.37 1.05 -8.17
C GLY A 116 10.91 0.42 -9.47
N ASP A 117 11.45 0.96 -10.55
CA ASP A 117 10.97 0.65 -11.91
C ASP A 117 11.21 -0.81 -12.30
N HIS A 118 12.38 -1.36 -11.97
CA HIS A 118 12.71 -2.73 -12.35
C HIS A 118 11.82 -3.76 -11.66
N ALA A 119 11.24 -3.40 -10.51
CA ALA A 119 10.31 -4.29 -9.82
C ALA A 119 8.86 -4.05 -10.25
N GLY A 120 8.63 -3.07 -11.13
CA GLY A 120 7.29 -2.78 -11.63
C GLY A 120 6.48 -1.87 -10.74
N GLN A 121 7.12 -1.10 -9.87
CA GLN A 121 6.39 -0.14 -9.04
C GLN A 121 5.93 1.02 -9.92
N THR A 122 4.62 1.26 -9.97
CA THR A 122 4.04 2.34 -10.76
C THR A 122 3.40 3.42 -9.90
N VAL A 123 3.02 3.10 -8.67
CA VAL A 123 2.46 4.08 -7.73
C VAL A 123 3.45 4.22 -6.57
N TYR A 124 3.96 5.43 -6.37
CA TYR A 124 4.99 5.70 -5.35
C TYR A 124 4.35 6.14 -4.04
N HIS A 125 3.44 5.32 -3.59
CA HIS A 125 2.79 5.31 -2.31
C HIS A 125 2.90 3.85 -1.87
N VAL A 126 3.64 3.57 -0.82
CA VAL A 126 3.99 2.20 -0.45
C VAL A 126 2.73 1.33 -0.37
N HIS A 127 2.81 0.15 -0.95
CA HIS A 127 1.68 -0.80 -0.91
C HIS A 127 2.18 -2.23 -0.84
N LEU A 128 1.56 -2.99 0.01
CA LEU A 128 1.87 -4.39 0.25
C LEU A 128 0.86 -5.24 -0.48
N HIS A 129 1.34 -6.11 -1.38
CA HIS A 129 0.47 -7.01 -2.12
C HIS A 129 0.21 -8.27 -1.29
N VAL A 130 -1.05 -8.68 -1.23
CA VAL A 130 -1.47 -9.96 -0.67
C VAL A 130 -2.01 -10.78 -1.83
N LEU A 131 -1.34 -11.87 -2.16
CA LEU A 131 -1.67 -12.70 -3.32
C LEU A 131 -1.92 -14.13 -2.88
N GLY A 132 -3.01 -14.71 -3.32
CA GLY A 132 -3.32 -16.09 -2.98
C GLY A 132 -4.55 -16.61 -3.68
N GLY A 133 -5.03 -17.75 -3.23
CA GLY A 133 -6.22 -18.39 -3.76
C GLY A 133 -5.94 -19.43 -4.83
N ASP A 134 -4.70 -19.55 -5.25
CA ASP A 134 -4.23 -20.56 -6.18
C ASP A 134 -2.71 -20.68 -6.04
N ALA A 135 -2.13 -21.71 -6.58
CA ALA A 135 -0.68 -21.87 -6.58
C ALA A 135 -0.05 -20.77 -7.42
N LEU A 136 0.90 -20.07 -6.83
CA LEU A 136 1.57 -18.96 -7.50
C LEU A 136 2.85 -19.45 -8.15
N GLY A 137 3.22 -18.82 -9.25
CA GLY A 137 4.44 -19.17 -9.96
C GLY A 137 5.69 -18.65 -9.28
N HIS A 138 6.80 -18.76 -9.98
CA HIS A 138 8.09 -18.30 -9.47
C HIS A 138 8.09 -16.79 -9.31
N PHE A 139 8.70 -16.37 -8.21
CA PHE A 139 8.87 -14.98 -7.94
C PHE A 139 10.23 -14.51 -8.42
N GLY A 140 10.30 -13.28 -8.92
CA GLY A 140 11.55 -12.74 -9.40
C GLY A 140 11.96 -13.18 -10.80
N VAL A 141 11.07 -13.77 -11.57
CA VAL A 141 11.37 -14.14 -12.95
C VAL A 141 11.47 -12.86 -13.79
N PRO A 142 12.54 -12.70 -14.59
CA PRO A 142 12.67 -11.51 -15.43
C PRO A 142 11.49 -11.36 -16.37
N ALA A 143 11.11 -10.11 -16.65
CA ALA A 143 10.07 -9.78 -17.61
C ALA A 143 10.56 -10.07 -19.01
N GLU A 144 9.65 -10.43 -19.90
CA GLU A 144 9.98 -10.73 -21.29
C GLU A 144 9.96 -9.51 -22.16
#